data_371ff60c48d5384397ff06c672e2e37d
#
_entry.id   371ff60c48d5384397ff06c672e2e37d
#
_cell.length_a   1.000
_cell.length_b   1.000
_cell.length_c   1.000
_cell.angle_alpha   90.00
_cell.angle_beta   90.00
_cell.angle_gamma   90.00
#
_symmetry.space_group_name_H-M   'P 1'
#
loop_
_entity.id
_entity.type
_entity.pdbx_description
1 polymer ?
#
loop_
_entity_poly.entity_id
_entity_poly.type
_entity_poly.pdbx_seq_one_letter_code
_entity_poly.pdbx_strand_id
1 'polypeptide(L)'
;MSQEGKGSPYPGPMGSVLSPALFGQAEFGQLARASTLCGACREACPVDIDLPRLLLRVRAGLTEDYQPPELKGKDLQPNPPDWLAQGLRLFTWAAEHPGCFRLAQKLAGLVGGKGWLRLPAWSGWGLSKDFPRPAKQSFQARWKSLEAQREPGQNMTSPVPIHPVQGIPTAVSAPLAAAEEMSLEARLEKFRLELEALGARFIPCTQAELAGKVIALLKEKKSQEILAWEDITLPEGLLSALKDAGIQVMHPAVEDKLKAGSIRVGLTGALAAAAETGSLAIPGGKGRSLAASLLPEMHIAVLRQESVLAGLDELLKLPELTNSAAAVLVSGPSRTADIEMTLTIGVHGPGELVVLCC
;
A
#
# COMPACT_ATOMS: atom_id res chain seq x y z
N MET A 1 11.43 -35.55 -13.48
CA MET A 1 10.22 -35.35 -12.68
C MET A 1 10.32 -33.92 -12.12
N SER A 2 9.68 -32.97 -12.75
CA SER A 2 9.60 -31.59 -12.31
C SER A 2 8.71 -31.54 -11.06
N GLN A 3 9.29 -31.15 -9.92
CA GLN A 3 8.51 -30.77 -8.75
C GLN A 3 7.76 -29.48 -9.13
N GLU A 4 6.48 -29.62 -9.37
CA GLU A 4 5.57 -28.47 -9.37
C GLU A 4 5.66 -27.83 -7.99
N GLY A 5 6.21 -26.61 -7.92
CA GLY A 5 6.29 -25.86 -6.68
C GLY A 5 4.89 -25.62 -6.15
N LYS A 6 4.57 -26.22 -5.01
CA LYS A 6 3.36 -25.89 -4.28
C LYS A 6 3.45 -24.43 -3.85
N GLY A 7 2.72 -23.56 -4.53
CA GLY A 7 2.61 -22.15 -4.15
C GLY A 7 2.02 -22.03 -2.73
N SER A 8 2.38 -20.95 -2.04
CA SER A 8 1.77 -20.65 -0.75
C SER A 8 0.27 -20.42 -0.93
N PRO A 9 -0.62 -21.08 -0.16
CA PRO A 9 -2.06 -20.84 -0.24
C PRO A 9 -2.49 -19.45 0.21
N TYR A 10 -1.60 -18.75 0.92
CA TYR A 10 -1.82 -17.38 1.38
C TYR A 10 -0.77 -16.43 0.78
N PRO A 11 -1.21 -15.38 0.11
CA PRO A 11 -0.31 -14.44 -0.55
C PRO A 11 0.26 -13.35 0.37
N GLY A 12 1.35 -12.71 -0.08
CA GLY A 12 1.91 -11.51 0.51
C GLY A 12 2.49 -11.67 1.92
N PRO A 13 2.66 -10.58 2.69
CA PRO A 13 3.26 -10.61 4.02
C PRO A 13 2.50 -11.45 5.03
N MET A 14 1.17 -11.53 4.90
CA MET A 14 0.32 -12.38 5.74
C MET A 14 0.62 -13.85 5.45
N GLY A 15 0.73 -14.26 4.18
CA GLY A 15 1.09 -15.62 3.80
C GLY A 15 2.48 -16.00 4.27
N SER A 16 3.42 -15.06 4.25
CA SER A 16 4.78 -15.26 4.75
C SER A 16 4.84 -15.52 6.26
N VAL A 17 3.80 -15.12 7.01
CA VAL A 17 3.64 -15.43 8.44
C VAL A 17 2.83 -16.72 8.64
N LEU A 18 1.66 -16.83 7.97
CA LEU A 18 0.71 -17.92 8.20
C LEU A 18 1.18 -19.24 7.60
N SER A 19 1.76 -19.25 6.39
CA SER A 19 2.14 -20.49 5.74
C SER A 19 3.19 -21.28 6.53
N PRO A 20 4.27 -20.67 7.05
CA PRO A 20 5.20 -21.36 7.94
C PRO A 20 4.54 -21.86 9.23
N ALA A 21 3.59 -21.10 9.78
CA ALA A 21 2.92 -21.46 11.02
C ALA A 21 1.94 -22.62 10.84
N LEU A 22 1.21 -22.65 9.72
CA LEU A 22 0.16 -23.66 9.47
C LEU A 22 0.66 -24.90 8.77
N PHE A 23 1.65 -24.77 7.88
CA PHE A 23 2.10 -25.87 6.99
C PHE A 23 3.55 -26.31 7.23
N GLY A 24 4.25 -25.65 8.15
CA GLY A 24 5.59 -26.02 8.59
C GLY A 24 6.70 -25.09 8.10
N GLN A 25 7.64 -24.85 9.02
CA GLN A 25 8.81 -23.99 8.81
C GLN A 25 9.79 -24.57 7.78
N ALA A 26 9.92 -25.90 7.70
CA ALA A 26 10.85 -26.54 6.79
C ALA A 26 10.51 -26.25 5.32
N GLU A 27 9.23 -26.22 4.98
CA GLU A 27 8.76 -26.00 3.60
C GLU A 27 8.54 -24.51 3.30
N PHE A 28 7.95 -23.76 4.22
CA PHE A 28 7.50 -22.37 3.98
C PHE A 28 8.30 -21.29 4.72
N GLY A 29 9.24 -21.63 5.60
CA GLY A 29 10.01 -20.65 6.38
C GLY A 29 10.83 -19.66 5.54
N GLN A 30 11.15 -20.00 4.30
CA GLN A 30 11.85 -19.12 3.36
C GLN A 30 11.00 -17.92 2.94
N LEU A 31 9.66 -18.04 2.95
CA LEU A 31 8.77 -16.93 2.63
C LEU A 31 8.97 -15.74 3.57
N ALA A 32 9.08 -16.00 4.87
CA ALA A 32 9.35 -14.95 5.84
C ALA A 32 10.71 -14.28 5.62
N ARG A 33 11.72 -15.02 5.12
CA ARG A 33 13.07 -14.50 4.81
C ARG A 33 13.11 -13.64 3.57
N ALA A 34 12.16 -13.79 2.64
CA ALA A 34 12.07 -12.98 1.42
C ALA A 34 11.62 -11.53 1.70
N SER A 35 11.02 -11.26 2.86
CA SER A 35 10.61 -9.91 3.22
C SER A 35 11.80 -9.00 3.54
N THR A 36 11.74 -7.75 3.12
CA THR A 36 12.74 -6.72 3.45
C THR A 36 12.53 -6.10 4.83
N LEU A 37 11.40 -6.40 5.51
CA LEU A 37 11.00 -5.82 6.79
C LEU A 37 10.89 -4.28 6.77
N CYS A 38 10.56 -3.70 5.61
CA CYS A 38 10.48 -2.24 5.44
C CYS A 38 9.37 -1.55 6.25
N GLY A 39 8.44 -2.32 6.85
CA GLY A 39 7.35 -1.78 7.66
C GLY A 39 6.08 -1.44 6.89
N ALA A 40 6.12 -1.32 5.57
CA ALA A 40 4.97 -0.92 4.74
C ALA A 40 3.71 -1.79 4.97
N CYS A 41 3.88 -3.09 5.22
CA CYS A 41 2.77 -3.98 5.51
C CYS A 41 2.09 -3.71 6.87
N ARG A 42 2.82 -3.16 7.85
CA ARG A 42 2.24 -2.72 9.12
C ARG A 42 1.50 -1.39 8.94
N GLU A 43 2.13 -0.43 8.25
CA GLU A 43 1.53 0.87 7.99
C GLU A 43 0.23 0.75 7.17
N ALA A 44 0.21 -0.17 6.20
CA ALA A 44 -0.97 -0.46 5.38
C ALA A 44 -2.00 -1.37 6.08
N CYS A 45 -1.70 -1.94 7.24
CA CYS A 45 -2.60 -2.89 7.89
C CYS A 45 -3.77 -2.17 8.59
N PRO A 46 -5.01 -2.33 8.13
CA PRO A 46 -6.15 -1.63 8.71
C PRO A 46 -6.50 -2.09 10.12
N VAL A 47 -5.98 -3.25 10.54
CA VAL A 47 -6.20 -3.85 11.87
C VAL A 47 -4.93 -3.81 12.74
N ASP A 48 -3.91 -3.03 12.32
CA ASP A 48 -2.68 -2.75 13.08
C ASP A 48 -1.90 -4.01 13.51
N ILE A 49 -1.89 -5.04 12.65
CA ILE A 49 -1.07 -6.23 12.88
C ILE A 49 0.39 -5.87 12.61
N ASP A 50 1.25 -6.10 13.61
CA ASP A 50 2.70 -5.92 13.46
C ASP A 50 3.32 -7.08 12.67
N LEU A 51 3.02 -7.12 11.35
CA LEU A 51 3.53 -8.15 10.45
C LEU A 51 5.07 -8.22 10.42
N PRO A 52 5.84 -7.11 10.42
CA PRO A 52 7.29 -7.18 10.53
C PRO A 52 7.78 -7.91 11.76
N ARG A 53 7.16 -7.69 12.92
CA ARG A 53 7.49 -8.40 14.16
C ARG A 53 7.15 -9.88 14.08
N LEU A 54 6.01 -10.23 13.50
CA LEU A 54 5.62 -11.63 13.29
C LEU A 54 6.58 -12.33 12.32
N LEU A 55 6.98 -11.67 11.23
CA LEU A 55 7.98 -12.19 10.29
C LEU A 55 9.35 -12.43 10.98
N LEU A 56 9.77 -11.56 11.89
CA LEU A 56 10.98 -11.78 12.69
C LEU A 56 10.84 -12.99 13.60
N ARG A 57 9.69 -13.18 14.27
CA ARG A 57 9.41 -14.36 15.08
C ARG A 57 9.45 -15.65 14.26
N VAL A 58 8.81 -15.66 13.08
CA VAL A 58 8.87 -16.80 12.16
C VAL A 58 10.30 -17.09 11.73
N ARG A 59 11.12 -16.05 11.41
CA ARG A 59 12.55 -16.22 11.07
C ARG A 59 13.36 -16.81 12.21
N ALA A 60 13.02 -16.45 13.46
CA ALA A 60 13.67 -16.95 14.65
C ALA A 60 13.18 -18.36 15.04
N GLY A 61 12.20 -18.92 14.35
CA GLY A 61 11.59 -20.19 14.73
C GLY A 61 10.63 -20.11 15.91
N LEU A 62 10.29 -18.89 16.37
CA LEU A 62 9.39 -18.67 17.50
C LEU A 62 7.94 -18.67 17.03
N THR A 63 7.35 -19.85 16.90
CA THR A 63 5.92 -20.03 16.64
C THR A 63 5.19 -20.59 17.88
N GLU A 64 5.72 -20.33 19.06
CA GLU A 64 5.35 -20.97 20.34
C GLU A 64 3.90 -20.80 20.75
N ASP A 65 3.20 -19.76 20.27
CA ASP A 65 1.81 -19.51 20.64
C ASP A 65 0.78 -20.35 19.84
N TYR A 66 1.24 -21.08 18.82
CA TYR A 66 0.40 -21.97 18.04
C TYR A 66 1.16 -23.26 17.70
N GLN A 67 1.03 -24.27 18.54
CA GLN A 67 1.43 -25.63 18.22
C GLN A 67 0.17 -26.42 17.83
N PRO A 68 -0.01 -26.83 16.56
CA PRO A 68 -0.95 -27.90 16.26
C PRO A 68 -0.53 -29.15 17.07
N PRO A 69 -1.47 -29.94 17.63
CA PRO A 69 -1.18 -31.03 18.53
C PRO A 69 -0.24 -32.13 18.01
N GLU A 70 0.06 -32.13 16.71
CA GLU A 70 0.86 -33.16 16.03
C GLU A 70 2.29 -32.74 15.66
N LEU A 71 2.64 -31.44 15.79
CA LEU A 71 3.98 -30.93 15.45
C LEU A 71 4.85 -30.80 16.69
N LYS A 72 5.43 -31.89 17.16
CA LYS A 72 6.46 -31.88 18.21
C LYS A 72 7.81 -31.40 17.63
N GLY A 73 8.13 -30.18 17.92
CA GLY A 73 9.41 -29.52 18.26
C GLY A 73 10.71 -29.82 17.52
N LYS A 74 10.86 -30.83 16.68
CA LYS A 74 12.13 -31.13 16.00
C LYS A 74 12.29 -30.50 14.61
N ASP A 75 11.19 -30.13 13.98
CA ASP A 75 11.23 -29.63 12.58
C ASP A 75 11.13 -28.10 12.48
N LEU A 76 11.09 -27.41 13.61
CA LEU A 76 10.81 -25.96 13.68
C LEU A 76 12.05 -25.06 13.77
N GLN A 77 13.26 -25.62 13.67
CA GLN A 77 14.47 -24.79 13.68
C GLN A 77 14.97 -24.57 12.25
N PRO A 78 14.73 -23.40 11.66
CA PRO A 78 15.54 -22.98 10.55
C PRO A 78 16.90 -22.59 11.11
N ASN A 79 17.77 -23.54 11.32
CA ASN A 79 19.16 -23.21 11.58
C ASN A 79 19.71 -22.54 10.29
N PRO A 80 20.00 -21.24 10.33
CA PRO A 80 20.79 -20.68 9.26
C PRO A 80 22.08 -21.50 9.19
N PRO A 81 22.62 -21.79 8.01
CA PRO A 81 23.91 -22.46 7.90
C PRO A 81 24.90 -21.82 8.87
N ASP A 82 25.69 -22.62 9.59
CA ASP A 82 26.59 -22.13 10.65
C ASP A 82 27.47 -20.96 10.21
N TRP A 83 27.90 -20.95 8.96
CA TRP A 83 28.67 -19.85 8.37
C TRP A 83 27.87 -18.55 8.30
N LEU A 84 26.55 -18.60 8.04
CA LEU A 84 25.69 -17.42 8.00
C LEU A 84 25.44 -16.89 9.41
N ALA A 85 25.22 -17.79 10.37
CA ALA A 85 25.07 -17.42 11.77
C ALA A 85 26.33 -16.74 12.32
N GLN A 86 27.53 -17.30 11.99
CA GLN A 86 28.81 -16.70 12.36
C GLN A 86 29.04 -15.35 11.63
N GLY A 87 28.72 -15.28 10.35
CA GLY A 87 28.81 -14.05 9.55
C GLY A 87 27.93 -12.93 10.11
N LEU A 88 26.69 -13.25 10.52
CA LEU A 88 25.78 -12.29 11.14
C LEU A 88 26.28 -11.82 12.50
N ARG A 89 26.82 -12.73 13.36
CA ARG A 89 27.43 -12.36 14.64
C ARG A 89 28.62 -11.40 14.45
N LEU A 90 29.49 -11.70 13.49
CA LEU A 90 30.64 -10.84 13.16
C LEU A 90 30.18 -9.47 12.63
N PHE A 91 29.15 -9.47 11.78
CA PHE A 91 28.56 -8.23 11.27
C PHE A 91 27.95 -7.41 12.38
N THR A 92 27.17 -8.02 13.29
CA THR A 92 26.56 -7.34 14.44
C THR A 92 27.64 -6.73 15.32
N TRP A 93 28.67 -7.52 15.67
CA TRP A 93 29.79 -7.02 16.44
C TRP A 93 30.49 -5.83 15.77
N ALA A 94 30.76 -5.93 14.46
CA ALA A 94 31.40 -4.84 13.72
C ALA A 94 30.48 -3.59 13.63
N ALA A 95 29.16 -3.77 13.50
CA ALA A 95 28.19 -2.68 13.47
C ALA A 95 28.07 -1.94 14.80
N GLU A 96 28.21 -2.65 15.91
CA GLU A 96 28.23 -2.07 17.28
C GLU A 96 29.52 -1.28 17.55
N HIS A 97 30.58 -1.50 16.75
CA HIS A 97 31.87 -0.82 16.88
C HIS A 97 32.12 0.14 15.71
N PRO A 98 31.81 1.46 15.85
CA PRO A 98 31.88 2.42 14.75
C PRO A 98 33.23 2.52 14.03
N GLY A 99 34.33 2.24 14.75
CA GLY A 99 35.70 2.21 14.18
C GLY A 99 35.89 1.02 13.25
N CYS A 100 35.50 -0.16 13.70
CA CYS A 100 35.57 -1.41 12.91
C CYS A 100 34.66 -1.35 11.68
N PHE A 101 33.45 -0.81 11.86
CA PHE A 101 32.49 -0.65 10.75
C PHE A 101 33.03 0.29 9.67
N ARG A 102 33.62 1.42 10.07
CA ARG A 102 34.26 2.35 9.12
C ARG A 102 35.45 1.74 8.39
N LEU A 103 36.25 0.93 9.09
CA LEU A 103 37.35 0.20 8.47
C LEU A 103 36.83 -0.82 7.46
N ALA A 104 35.82 -1.60 7.84
CA ALA A 104 35.18 -2.57 6.94
C ALA A 104 34.59 -1.91 5.70
N GLN A 105 33.94 -0.75 5.82
CA GLN A 105 33.46 0.04 4.69
C GLN A 105 34.58 0.52 3.75
N LYS A 106 35.71 0.97 4.31
CA LYS A 106 36.89 1.36 3.51
C LYS A 106 37.48 0.18 2.74
N LEU A 107 37.62 -0.99 3.40
CA LEU A 107 38.09 -2.21 2.75
C LEU A 107 37.13 -2.71 1.66
N ALA A 108 35.82 -2.68 1.92
CA ALA A 108 34.80 -2.99 0.91
C ALA A 108 34.86 -2.02 -0.28
N GLY A 109 35.20 -0.75 -0.05
CA GLY A 109 35.41 0.25 -1.09
C GLY A 109 36.58 -0.05 -2.03
N LEU A 110 37.60 -0.78 -1.58
CA LEU A 110 38.75 -1.19 -2.42
C LEU A 110 38.31 -2.16 -3.54
N VAL A 111 37.37 -3.03 -3.25
CA VAL A 111 36.77 -3.98 -4.24
C VAL A 111 35.55 -3.34 -4.93
N GLY A 112 35.23 -2.12 -4.56
CA GLY A 112 34.09 -1.39 -5.04
C GLY A 112 34.21 -0.94 -6.50
N GLY A 113 33.06 -0.73 -7.16
CA GLY A 113 33.03 -0.28 -8.55
C GLY A 113 31.63 -0.22 -9.12
N LYS A 114 31.54 0.03 -10.42
CA LYS A 114 30.30 -0.11 -11.17
C LYS A 114 30.12 -1.57 -11.61
N GLY A 115 28.89 -2.06 -11.62
CA GLY A 115 28.55 -3.40 -12.10
C GLY A 115 28.27 -4.40 -10.98
N TRP A 116 28.21 -5.66 -11.35
CA TRP A 116 27.77 -6.78 -10.51
C TRP A 116 28.95 -7.70 -10.17
N LEU A 117 28.90 -8.28 -8.99
CA LEU A 117 29.86 -9.29 -8.53
C LEU A 117 29.14 -10.64 -8.49
N ARG A 118 29.66 -11.60 -9.26
CA ARG A 118 29.14 -12.97 -9.18
C ARG A 118 29.78 -13.67 -7.99
N LEU A 119 28.94 -13.99 -7.02
CA LEU A 119 29.38 -14.72 -5.84
C LEU A 119 29.45 -16.23 -6.15
N PRO A 120 30.35 -16.99 -5.49
CA PRO A 120 30.39 -18.43 -5.66
C PRO A 120 29.10 -19.12 -5.25
N ALA A 121 28.73 -20.22 -5.89
CA ALA A 121 27.52 -20.97 -5.62
C ALA A 121 27.36 -21.40 -4.16
N TRP A 122 28.47 -21.70 -3.48
CA TRP A 122 28.46 -22.08 -2.06
C TRP A 122 28.01 -20.95 -1.12
N SER A 123 28.00 -19.70 -1.56
CA SER A 123 27.48 -18.57 -0.78
C SER A 123 25.96 -18.55 -0.65
N GLY A 124 25.26 -19.39 -1.42
CA GLY A 124 23.79 -19.40 -1.52
C GLY A 124 23.22 -18.28 -2.39
N TRP A 125 24.00 -17.24 -2.72
CA TRP A 125 23.56 -16.11 -3.55
C TRP A 125 23.93 -16.26 -5.03
N GLY A 126 25.04 -16.93 -5.33
CA GLY A 126 25.58 -17.03 -6.67
C GLY A 126 24.80 -17.94 -7.64
N LEU A 127 23.75 -18.63 -7.17
CA LEU A 127 22.94 -19.52 -8.00
C LEU A 127 21.87 -18.79 -8.82
N SER A 128 21.33 -17.69 -8.27
CA SER A 128 20.17 -17.02 -8.87
C SER A 128 20.28 -15.50 -8.96
N LYS A 129 21.25 -14.88 -8.26
CA LYS A 129 21.39 -13.42 -8.23
C LYS A 129 22.84 -12.99 -8.18
N ASP A 130 23.16 -11.97 -8.96
CA ASP A 130 24.43 -11.27 -8.87
C ASP A 130 24.36 -10.23 -7.73
N PHE A 131 25.49 -10.01 -7.05
CA PHE A 131 25.57 -9.05 -5.96
C PHE A 131 26.07 -7.69 -6.50
N PRO A 132 25.42 -6.56 -6.20
CA PRO A 132 25.92 -5.26 -6.62
C PRO A 132 27.27 -4.99 -5.95
N ARG A 133 28.25 -4.53 -6.71
CA ARG A 133 29.54 -4.16 -6.14
C ARG A 133 29.37 -3.04 -5.12
N PRO A 134 30.05 -3.10 -3.96
CA PRO A 134 30.05 -2.01 -3.01
C PRO A 134 30.44 -0.70 -3.67
N ALA A 135 29.86 0.41 -3.23
CA ALA A 135 30.26 1.72 -3.71
C ALA A 135 31.70 2.04 -3.28
N LYS A 136 32.49 2.66 -4.15
CA LYS A 136 33.88 3.07 -3.82
C LYS A 136 33.97 4.04 -2.65
N GLN A 137 32.93 4.84 -2.44
CA GLN A 137 32.83 5.80 -1.36
C GLN A 137 31.61 5.46 -0.49
N SER A 138 31.77 5.53 0.84
CA SER A 138 30.66 5.36 1.77
C SER A 138 29.61 6.45 1.57
N PHE A 139 28.36 6.17 1.93
CA PHE A 139 27.26 7.14 1.91
C PHE A 139 27.63 8.41 2.69
N GLN A 140 28.23 8.28 3.87
CA GLN A 140 28.64 9.43 4.70
C GLN A 140 29.68 10.33 4.00
N ALA A 141 30.63 9.73 3.26
CA ALA A 141 31.63 10.52 2.53
C ALA A 141 30.98 11.26 1.35
N ARG A 142 30.05 10.62 0.64
CA ARG A 142 29.27 11.26 -0.44
C ARG A 142 28.36 12.36 0.10
N TRP A 143 27.70 12.10 1.23
CA TRP A 143 26.82 13.05 1.87
C TRP A 143 27.55 14.34 2.23
N LYS A 144 28.71 14.23 2.89
CA LYS A 144 29.55 15.39 3.21
C LYS A 144 29.97 16.19 1.97
N SER A 145 30.28 15.53 0.88
CA SER A 145 30.63 16.24 -0.37
C SER A 145 29.44 16.93 -1.00
N LEU A 146 28.24 16.36 -0.88
CA LEU A 146 26.98 16.98 -1.33
C LEU A 146 26.58 18.15 -0.45
N GLU A 147 26.75 18.04 0.86
CA GLU A 147 26.51 19.17 1.80
C GLU A 147 27.49 20.31 1.55
N ALA A 148 28.76 20.02 1.29
CA ALA A 148 29.77 21.06 0.98
C ALA A 148 29.53 21.77 -0.38
N GLN A 149 28.77 21.16 -1.28
CA GLN A 149 28.39 21.75 -2.58
C GLN A 149 27.06 22.52 -2.50
N ARG A 150 26.37 22.50 -1.34
CA ARG A 150 25.13 23.28 -1.15
C ARG A 150 25.45 24.75 -0.95
N GLU A 151 24.78 25.58 -1.72
CA GLU A 151 24.76 27.01 -1.45
C GLU A 151 23.95 27.32 -0.17
N PRO A 152 24.38 28.27 0.66
CA PRO A 152 23.66 28.69 1.86
C PRO A 152 22.28 29.26 1.45
N GLY A 153 21.19 28.56 1.79
CA GLY A 153 19.82 29.03 1.53
C GLY A 153 18.92 28.08 0.74
N GLN A 154 19.44 26.96 0.24
CA GLN A 154 18.58 25.92 -0.36
C GLN A 154 17.90 25.07 0.71
N ASN A 155 16.61 25.30 0.94
CA ASN A 155 15.77 24.47 1.78
C ASN A 155 15.65 23.04 1.20
N MET A 156 15.46 22.04 2.09
CA MET A 156 15.31 20.61 1.78
C MET A 156 14.09 20.29 0.87
N THR A 157 13.34 21.27 0.41
CA THR A 157 12.16 21.15 -0.45
C THR A 157 12.47 21.23 -1.95
N SER A 158 13.71 21.50 -2.33
CA SER A 158 14.07 21.42 -3.75
C SER A 158 14.19 19.95 -4.17
N PRO A 159 13.44 19.49 -5.18
CA PRO A 159 13.54 18.13 -5.66
C PRO A 159 14.99 17.84 -6.07
N VAL A 160 15.54 16.75 -5.55
CA VAL A 160 16.83 16.21 -6.00
C VAL A 160 16.73 16.01 -7.51
N PRO A 161 17.68 16.54 -8.33
CA PRO A 161 17.66 16.25 -9.75
C PRO A 161 17.74 14.73 -9.95
N ILE A 162 16.64 14.15 -10.36
CA ILE A 162 16.60 12.74 -10.75
C ILE A 162 17.37 12.69 -12.08
N HIS A 163 18.60 12.21 -12.04
CA HIS A 163 19.29 11.90 -13.28
C HIS A 163 18.44 10.90 -14.07
N PRO A 164 18.07 11.20 -15.32
CA PRO A 164 17.29 10.27 -16.11
C PRO A 164 18.03 8.94 -16.19
N VAL A 165 17.36 7.87 -15.79
CA VAL A 165 17.85 6.50 -16.03
C VAL A 165 17.86 6.34 -17.55
N GLN A 166 19.05 6.24 -18.14
CA GLN A 166 19.19 6.00 -19.57
C GLN A 166 18.50 4.68 -19.92
N GLY A 167 17.46 4.72 -20.73
CA GLY A 167 16.75 3.54 -21.23
C GLY A 167 15.25 3.47 -20.89
N ILE A 168 14.72 4.39 -20.10
CA ILE A 168 13.26 4.61 -20.07
C ILE A 168 12.96 5.64 -21.15
N PRO A 169 12.12 5.34 -22.14
CA PRO A 169 11.66 6.37 -23.07
C PRO A 169 11.03 7.47 -22.22
N THR A 170 11.63 8.64 -22.20
CA THR A 170 10.99 9.86 -21.73
C THR A 170 9.84 10.15 -22.74
N ALA A 171 8.78 9.37 -22.61
CA ALA A 171 7.52 9.78 -23.16
C ALA A 171 7.10 10.99 -22.36
N VAL A 172 7.07 12.11 -23.12
CA VAL A 172 6.32 13.31 -22.82
C VAL A 172 7.00 14.36 -21.97
N SER A 173 7.80 15.16 -22.65
CA SER A 173 7.58 16.58 -22.58
C SER A 173 7.13 17.07 -23.97
N ALA A 174 5.98 16.65 -24.42
CA ALA A 174 5.19 17.52 -25.26
C ALA A 174 4.77 18.68 -24.32
N PRO A 175 4.97 19.97 -24.68
CA PRO A 175 4.33 21.05 -23.96
C PRO A 175 2.85 20.69 -23.94
N LEU A 176 2.24 20.61 -22.75
CA LEU A 176 0.78 20.58 -22.65
C LEU A 176 0.31 21.78 -23.48
N ALA A 177 -0.24 21.52 -24.65
CA ALA A 177 -1.01 22.51 -25.37
C ALA A 177 -1.96 23.07 -24.32
N ALA A 178 -2.06 24.41 -24.25
CA ALA A 178 -2.91 25.11 -23.30
C ALA A 178 -4.23 24.32 -23.23
N ALA A 179 -4.50 23.73 -22.07
CA ALA A 179 -5.67 22.90 -21.89
C ALA A 179 -6.85 23.83 -22.16
N GLU A 180 -7.53 23.64 -23.28
CA GLU A 180 -8.83 24.27 -23.48
C GLU A 180 -9.64 23.91 -22.24
N GLU A 181 -10.17 24.94 -21.54
CA GLU A 181 -10.96 24.74 -20.33
C GLU A 181 -12.12 23.80 -20.65
N MET A 182 -11.97 22.52 -20.32
CA MET A 182 -13.03 21.55 -20.52
C MET A 182 -14.27 22.00 -19.74
N SER A 183 -15.43 22.04 -20.41
CA SER A 183 -16.70 22.31 -19.72
C SER A 183 -16.93 21.28 -18.60
N LEU A 184 -17.73 21.64 -17.61
CA LEU A 184 -18.10 20.71 -16.54
C LEU A 184 -18.70 19.40 -17.10
N GLU A 185 -19.57 19.52 -18.08
CA GLU A 185 -20.20 18.35 -18.73
C GLU A 185 -19.18 17.43 -19.40
N ALA A 186 -18.20 18.01 -20.10
CA ALA A 186 -17.12 17.24 -20.73
C ALA A 186 -16.22 16.55 -19.69
N ARG A 187 -15.93 17.20 -18.54
CA ARG A 187 -15.20 16.59 -17.43
C ARG A 187 -15.96 15.45 -16.77
N LEU A 188 -17.26 15.65 -16.53
CA LEU A 188 -18.13 14.61 -15.95
C LEU A 188 -18.23 13.38 -16.86
N GLU A 189 -18.42 13.59 -18.16
CA GLU A 189 -18.50 12.48 -19.13
C GLU A 189 -17.17 11.74 -19.24
N LYS A 190 -16.06 12.47 -19.30
CA LYS A 190 -14.72 11.86 -19.30
C LYS A 190 -14.46 11.08 -18.01
N PHE A 191 -14.77 11.66 -16.84
CA PHE A 191 -14.66 10.99 -15.55
C PHE A 191 -15.47 9.70 -15.51
N ARG A 192 -16.73 9.73 -15.98
CA ARG A 192 -17.59 8.57 -16.05
C ARG A 192 -16.97 7.46 -16.89
N LEU A 193 -16.50 7.78 -18.10
CA LEU A 193 -15.91 6.80 -19.00
C LEU A 193 -14.66 6.15 -18.43
N GLU A 194 -13.75 6.94 -17.87
CA GLU A 194 -12.51 6.42 -17.27
C GLU A 194 -12.81 5.57 -16.02
N LEU A 195 -13.72 6.03 -15.17
CA LEU A 195 -14.12 5.31 -13.98
C LEU A 195 -14.77 3.95 -14.31
N GLU A 196 -15.67 3.91 -15.28
CA GLU A 196 -16.34 2.69 -15.75
C GLU A 196 -15.37 1.73 -16.45
N ALA A 197 -14.41 2.25 -17.20
CA ALA A 197 -13.32 1.45 -17.80
C ALA A 197 -12.47 0.74 -16.75
N LEU A 198 -12.34 1.33 -15.54
CA LEU A 198 -11.69 0.72 -14.40
C LEU A 198 -12.57 -0.30 -13.66
N GLY A 199 -13.83 -0.48 -14.08
CA GLY A 199 -14.77 -1.43 -13.48
C GLY A 199 -15.53 -0.89 -12.26
N ALA A 200 -15.55 0.41 -12.04
CA ALA A 200 -16.42 1.05 -11.06
C ALA A 200 -17.79 1.39 -11.66
N ARG A 201 -18.76 1.72 -10.81
CA ARG A 201 -20.12 2.13 -11.22
C ARG A 201 -20.27 3.63 -11.00
N PHE A 202 -20.70 4.35 -12.03
CA PHE A 202 -21.05 5.77 -11.94
C PHE A 202 -22.58 5.92 -11.92
N ILE A 203 -23.13 6.58 -10.92
CA ILE A 203 -24.57 6.80 -10.77
C ILE A 203 -24.81 8.29 -10.58
N PRO A 204 -25.33 8.99 -11.57
CA PRO A 204 -25.75 10.38 -11.39
C PRO A 204 -27.02 10.42 -10.50
N CYS A 205 -27.08 11.39 -9.62
CA CYS A 205 -28.24 11.59 -8.76
C CYS A 205 -28.36 13.06 -8.35
N THR A 206 -29.55 13.43 -7.91
CA THR A 206 -29.77 14.66 -7.19
C THR A 206 -29.57 14.46 -5.69
N GLN A 207 -29.34 15.52 -4.94
CA GLN A 207 -29.21 15.43 -3.48
C GLN A 207 -30.45 14.79 -2.82
N ALA A 208 -31.63 15.02 -3.37
CA ALA A 208 -32.89 14.44 -2.87
C ALA A 208 -32.96 12.91 -3.09
N GLU A 209 -32.36 12.39 -4.16
CA GLU A 209 -32.35 10.96 -4.49
C GLU A 209 -31.23 10.19 -3.78
N LEU A 210 -30.21 10.90 -3.24
CA LEU A 210 -28.98 10.32 -2.73
C LEU A 210 -29.24 9.23 -1.69
N ALA A 211 -30.05 9.52 -0.66
CA ALA A 211 -30.37 8.55 0.39
C ALA A 211 -31.08 7.30 -0.17
N GLY A 212 -32.03 7.49 -1.10
CA GLY A 212 -32.71 6.38 -1.78
C GLY A 212 -31.77 5.49 -2.58
N LYS A 213 -30.79 6.08 -3.28
CA LYS A 213 -29.76 5.35 -4.02
C LYS A 213 -28.86 4.53 -3.09
N VAL A 214 -28.41 5.12 -1.98
CA VAL A 214 -27.61 4.39 -0.96
C VAL A 214 -28.41 3.23 -0.38
N ILE A 215 -29.69 3.44 -0.02
CA ILE A 215 -30.55 2.37 0.49
C ILE A 215 -30.74 1.24 -0.53
N ALA A 216 -30.89 1.58 -1.81
CA ALA A 216 -31.00 0.58 -2.88
C ALA A 216 -29.73 -0.28 -3.00
N LEU A 217 -28.54 0.34 -2.93
CA LEU A 217 -27.26 -0.36 -2.93
C LEU A 217 -27.07 -1.27 -1.70
N LEU A 218 -27.49 -0.80 -0.52
CA LEU A 218 -27.47 -1.62 0.70
C LEU A 218 -28.39 -2.85 0.58
N LYS A 219 -29.58 -2.69 -0.01
CA LYS A 219 -30.48 -3.80 -0.29
C LYS A 219 -29.89 -4.80 -1.29
N GLU A 220 -29.22 -4.32 -2.34
CA GLU A 220 -28.49 -5.16 -3.29
C GLU A 220 -27.45 -6.05 -2.57
N LYS A 221 -26.75 -5.50 -1.60
CA LYS A 221 -25.76 -6.23 -0.78
C LYS A 221 -26.37 -6.99 0.40
N LYS A 222 -27.67 -6.92 0.60
CA LYS A 222 -28.38 -7.50 1.77
C LYS A 222 -27.75 -7.04 3.10
N SER A 223 -27.30 -5.79 3.16
CA SER A 223 -26.69 -5.18 4.34
C SER A 223 -27.67 -4.22 5.01
N GLN A 224 -27.79 -4.33 6.33
CA GLN A 224 -28.52 -3.39 7.17
C GLN A 224 -27.56 -2.48 7.97
N GLU A 225 -26.27 -2.64 7.74
CA GLU A 225 -25.21 -1.88 8.41
C GLU A 225 -24.33 -1.19 7.37
N ILE A 226 -23.83 0.00 7.71
CA ILE A 226 -22.93 0.78 6.87
C ILE A 226 -21.83 1.41 7.71
N LEU A 227 -20.59 1.31 7.23
CA LEU A 227 -19.42 1.98 7.81
C LEU A 227 -19.27 3.34 7.14
N ALA A 228 -19.56 4.42 7.85
CA ALA A 228 -19.65 5.75 7.25
C ALA A 228 -18.73 6.78 7.90
N TRP A 229 -18.39 7.81 7.15
CA TRP A 229 -17.86 9.05 7.71
C TRP A 229 -18.89 9.71 8.64
N GLU A 230 -18.42 10.63 9.50
CA GLU A 230 -19.31 11.41 10.36
C GLU A 230 -20.20 12.36 9.54
N ASP A 231 -21.36 12.68 10.08
CA ASP A 231 -22.43 13.46 9.43
C ASP A 231 -21.94 14.83 8.91
N ILE A 232 -21.07 15.48 9.69
CA ILE A 232 -20.51 16.78 9.34
C ILE A 232 -19.66 16.76 8.05
N THR A 233 -19.24 15.58 7.59
CA THR A 233 -18.36 15.39 6.42
C THR A 233 -19.07 14.81 5.21
N LEU A 234 -20.36 14.54 5.32
CA LEU A 234 -21.24 14.01 4.29
C LEU A 234 -22.34 15.03 3.96
N PRO A 235 -23.06 14.86 2.85
CA PRO A 235 -24.22 15.70 2.54
C PRO A 235 -25.24 15.72 3.68
N GLU A 236 -25.76 16.92 3.98
CA GLU A 236 -26.69 17.14 5.09
C GLU A 236 -27.92 16.23 4.99
N GLY A 237 -28.34 15.65 6.12
CA GLY A 237 -29.50 14.79 6.23
C GLY A 237 -29.30 13.35 5.68
N LEU A 238 -28.20 13.05 5.02
CA LEU A 238 -27.98 11.71 4.44
C LEU A 238 -27.99 10.62 5.51
N LEU A 239 -27.19 10.75 6.57
CA LEU A 239 -27.12 9.71 7.62
C LEU A 239 -28.42 9.64 8.43
N SER A 240 -29.15 10.77 8.62
CA SER A 240 -30.46 10.77 9.26
C SER A 240 -31.44 9.93 8.45
N ALA A 241 -31.55 10.17 7.15
CA ALA A 241 -32.43 9.41 6.26
C ALA A 241 -32.10 7.91 6.23
N LEU A 242 -30.82 7.53 6.33
CA LEU A 242 -30.43 6.12 6.44
C LEU A 242 -30.88 5.50 7.77
N LYS A 243 -30.72 6.21 8.88
CA LYS A 243 -31.16 5.76 10.21
C LYS A 243 -32.69 5.62 10.25
N ASP A 244 -33.45 6.57 9.68
CA ASP A 244 -34.89 6.53 9.57
C ASP A 244 -35.37 5.34 8.73
N ALA A 245 -34.58 4.91 7.76
CA ALA A 245 -34.82 3.69 6.98
C ALA A 245 -34.41 2.39 7.70
N GLY A 246 -33.98 2.46 8.95
CA GLY A 246 -33.57 1.30 9.75
C GLY A 246 -32.13 0.80 9.49
N ILE A 247 -31.30 1.59 8.81
CA ILE A 247 -29.90 1.25 8.56
C ILE A 247 -29.05 1.62 9.79
N GLN A 248 -28.25 0.67 10.27
CA GLN A 248 -27.31 0.92 11.36
C GLN A 248 -26.05 1.60 10.80
N VAL A 249 -25.84 2.85 11.21
CA VAL A 249 -24.65 3.60 10.80
C VAL A 249 -23.58 3.46 11.86
N MET A 250 -22.40 2.97 11.47
CA MET A 250 -21.22 2.87 12.31
C MET A 250 -20.13 3.83 11.80
N HIS A 251 -19.49 4.50 12.73
CA HIS A 251 -18.30 5.30 12.46
C HIS A 251 -17.06 4.52 12.88
N PRO A 252 -16.03 4.38 12.01
CA PRO A 252 -14.84 3.61 12.35
C PRO A 252 -14.11 4.23 13.54
N ALA A 253 -14.08 3.54 14.67
CA ALA A 253 -13.32 3.90 15.87
C ALA A 253 -12.19 2.86 16.09
N VAL A 254 -11.12 3.28 16.76
CA VAL A 254 -9.96 2.42 17.04
C VAL A 254 -10.35 1.22 17.93
N GLU A 255 -11.35 1.43 18.80
CA GLU A 255 -11.81 0.44 19.78
C GLU A 255 -12.68 -0.67 19.15
N ASP A 256 -13.34 -0.37 18.02
CA ASP A 256 -14.31 -1.26 17.36
C ASP A 256 -13.80 -1.89 16.05
N LYS A 257 -12.49 -2.08 15.92
CA LYS A 257 -11.84 -2.53 14.67
C LYS A 257 -12.42 -3.85 14.12
N LEU A 258 -12.70 -4.82 14.98
CA LEU A 258 -13.25 -6.11 14.56
C LEU A 258 -14.65 -5.97 13.97
N LYS A 259 -15.50 -5.16 14.61
CA LYS A 259 -16.85 -4.89 14.14
C LYS A 259 -16.81 -4.08 12.84
N ALA A 260 -15.95 -3.06 12.75
CA ALA A 260 -15.76 -2.29 11.52
C ALA A 260 -15.33 -3.19 10.34
N GLY A 261 -14.46 -4.17 10.60
CA GLY A 261 -14.00 -5.13 9.58
C GLY A 261 -15.07 -6.13 9.11
N SER A 262 -16.18 -6.29 9.83
CA SER A 262 -17.29 -7.17 9.44
C SER A 262 -18.34 -6.48 8.57
N ILE A 263 -18.33 -5.14 8.49
CA ILE A 263 -19.31 -4.36 7.75
C ILE A 263 -18.95 -4.34 6.27
N ARG A 264 -19.88 -4.79 5.43
CA ARG A 264 -19.65 -5.04 4.01
C ARG A 264 -19.73 -3.79 3.13
N VAL A 265 -20.38 -2.73 3.57
CA VAL A 265 -20.58 -1.52 2.77
C VAL A 265 -20.02 -0.30 3.49
N GLY A 266 -19.20 0.47 2.80
CA GLY A 266 -18.62 1.72 3.28
C GLY A 266 -19.19 2.93 2.55
N LEU A 267 -19.32 4.05 3.24
CA LEU A 267 -19.81 5.31 2.71
C LEU A 267 -18.86 6.45 3.07
N THR A 268 -18.35 7.13 2.07
CA THR A 268 -17.52 8.33 2.26
C THR A 268 -17.98 9.46 1.34
N GLY A 269 -17.54 10.66 1.64
CA GLY A 269 -17.47 11.71 0.63
C GLY A 269 -16.16 11.59 -0.18
N ALA A 270 -16.15 12.15 -1.37
CA ALA A 270 -14.92 12.46 -2.10
C ALA A 270 -14.69 13.97 -2.10
N LEU A 271 -13.45 14.38 -1.86
CA LEU A 271 -13.07 15.79 -1.91
C LEU A 271 -13.20 16.34 -3.33
N ALA A 272 -12.61 15.62 -4.26
CA ALA A 272 -12.61 15.93 -5.69
C ALA A 272 -12.31 14.66 -6.50
N ALA A 273 -12.43 14.76 -7.82
CA ALA A 273 -12.09 13.71 -8.77
C ALA A 273 -11.27 14.27 -9.94
N ALA A 274 -10.40 13.44 -10.54
CA ALA A 274 -9.67 13.76 -11.75
C ALA A 274 -10.32 13.04 -12.94
N ALA A 275 -10.80 13.83 -13.92
CA ALA A 275 -11.51 13.31 -15.08
C ALA A 275 -10.61 12.44 -15.97
N GLU A 276 -9.34 12.81 -16.11
CA GLU A 276 -8.40 12.12 -17.00
C GLU A 276 -8.07 10.68 -16.57
N THR A 277 -8.24 10.36 -15.29
CA THR A 277 -7.83 9.06 -14.70
C THR A 277 -8.97 8.31 -14.02
N GLY A 278 -10.17 8.89 -13.94
CA GLY A 278 -11.27 8.30 -13.18
C GLY A 278 -10.97 8.17 -11.67
N SER A 279 -10.07 9.00 -11.13
CA SER A 279 -9.59 8.89 -9.74
C SER A 279 -10.34 9.82 -8.80
N LEU A 280 -10.67 9.31 -7.61
CA LEU A 280 -11.26 10.06 -6.50
C LEU A 280 -10.20 10.38 -5.45
N ALA A 281 -10.25 11.57 -4.87
CA ALA A 281 -9.46 11.95 -3.70
C ALA A 281 -10.28 11.80 -2.42
N ILE A 282 -9.86 10.89 -1.54
CA ILE A 282 -10.49 10.60 -0.26
C ILE A 282 -9.52 11.03 0.86
N PRO A 283 -9.66 12.25 1.41
CA PRO A 283 -8.80 12.72 2.49
C PRO A 283 -9.20 12.09 3.82
N GLY A 284 -8.23 11.69 4.62
CA GLY A 284 -8.41 11.27 6.00
C GLY A 284 -8.36 12.45 6.96
N GLY A 285 -8.94 12.29 8.16
CA GLY A 285 -8.93 13.32 9.19
C GLY A 285 -10.05 13.13 10.20
N LYS A 286 -10.30 14.17 11.00
CA LYS A 286 -11.39 14.15 11.99
C LYS A 286 -12.73 13.93 11.28
N GLY A 287 -13.46 12.89 11.69
CA GLY A 287 -14.73 12.50 11.07
C GLY A 287 -14.62 11.83 9.70
N ARG A 288 -13.39 11.67 9.16
CA ARG A 288 -13.08 11.10 7.83
C ARG A 288 -12.14 9.92 7.97
N SER A 289 -12.61 8.85 8.58
CA SER A 289 -11.79 7.63 8.70
C SER A 289 -11.62 6.95 7.34
N LEU A 290 -10.38 6.75 6.92
CA LEU A 290 -10.06 6.03 5.68
C LEU A 290 -10.50 4.56 5.74
N ALA A 291 -10.71 4.01 6.93
CA ALA A 291 -11.23 2.65 7.10
C ALA A 291 -12.56 2.44 6.39
N ALA A 292 -13.43 3.47 6.30
CA ALA A 292 -14.70 3.38 5.59
C ALA A 292 -14.56 3.20 4.07
N SER A 293 -13.41 3.58 3.48
CA SER A 293 -13.11 3.38 2.07
C SER A 293 -12.24 2.15 1.79
N LEU A 294 -11.66 1.52 2.82
CA LEU A 294 -10.64 0.47 2.64
C LEU A 294 -11.09 -0.90 3.15
N LEU A 295 -11.86 -0.96 4.25
CA LEU A 295 -12.24 -2.23 4.88
C LEU A 295 -13.42 -2.94 4.20
N PRO A 296 -14.51 -2.23 3.78
CA PRO A 296 -15.70 -2.86 3.24
C PRO A 296 -15.45 -3.55 1.90
N GLU A 297 -16.30 -4.53 1.56
CA GLU A 297 -16.31 -5.18 0.25
C GLU A 297 -16.77 -4.23 -0.88
N MET A 298 -17.71 -3.33 -0.56
CA MET A 298 -18.19 -2.28 -1.47
C MET A 298 -17.94 -0.90 -0.85
N HIS A 299 -17.36 0.00 -1.62
CA HIS A 299 -17.19 1.40 -1.26
C HIS A 299 -18.16 2.27 -2.08
N ILE A 300 -18.99 3.03 -1.39
CA ILE A 300 -19.87 4.06 -1.96
C ILE A 300 -19.22 5.42 -1.68
N ALA A 301 -18.85 6.14 -2.73
CA ALA A 301 -18.27 7.47 -2.63
C ALA A 301 -19.28 8.51 -3.14
N VAL A 302 -19.57 9.53 -2.34
CA VAL A 302 -20.42 10.67 -2.74
C VAL A 302 -19.53 11.78 -3.27
N LEU A 303 -19.76 12.17 -4.51
CA LEU A 303 -18.98 13.19 -5.23
C LEU A 303 -19.91 14.32 -5.68
N ARG A 304 -19.49 15.57 -5.48
CA ARG A 304 -20.18 16.73 -6.07
C ARG A 304 -19.72 16.93 -7.50
N GLN A 305 -20.64 17.24 -8.39
CA GLN A 305 -20.34 17.43 -9.82
C GLN A 305 -19.29 18.52 -10.04
N GLU A 306 -19.36 19.63 -9.30
CA GLU A 306 -18.44 20.74 -9.42
C GLU A 306 -17.01 20.40 -8.96
N SER A 307 -16.85 19.32 -8.20
CA SER A 307 -15.57 18.85 -7.70
C SER A 307 -14.83 17.95 -8.69
N VAL A 308 -15.33 17.76 -9.91
CA VAL A 308 -14.64 17.02 -10.97
C VAL A 308 -13.68 17.98 -11.68
N LEU A 309 -12.38 17.75 -11.48
CA LEU A 309 -11.28 18.49 -12.08
C LEU A 309 -10.85 17.86 -13.40
N ALA A 310 -10.14 18.59 -14.26
CA ALA A 310 -9.69 18.07 -15.53
C ALA A 310 -8.60 17.00 -15.36
N GLY A 311 -7.60 17.25 -14.52
CA GLY A 311 -6.43 16.39 -14.38
C GLY A 311 -6.02 16.10 -12.93
N LEU A 312 -5.13 15.12 -12.79
CA LEU A 312 -4.58 14.70 -11.51
C LEU A 312 -3.67 15.79 -10.90
N ASP A 313 -3.03 16.60 -11.73
CA ASP A 313 -2.16 17.68 -11.30
C ASP A 313 -2.93 18.79 -10.56
N GLU A 314 -4.17 19.10 -10.98
CA GLU A 314 -5.07 20.02 -10.31
C GLU A 314 -5.51 19.43 -8.96
N LEU A 315 -5.91 18.16 -8.97
CA LEU A 315 -6.37 17.44 -7.79
C LEU A 315 -5.29 17.40 -6.69
N LEU A 316 -4.04 17.10 -7.05
CA LEU A 316 -2.93 17.01 -6.11
C LEU A 316 -2.51 18.38 -5.53
N LYS A 317 -2.92 19.48 -6.13
CA LYS A 317 -2.67 20.85 -5.63
C LYS A 317 -3.72 21.34 -4.62
N LEU A 318 -4.80 20.59 -4.41
CA LEU A 318 -5.84 20.98 -3.46
C LEU A 318 -5.28 21.10 -2.04
N PRO A 319 -5.45 22.25 -1.36
CA PRO A 319 -4.92 22.46 -0.01
C PRO A 319 -5.47 21.44 1.01
N GLU A 320 -6.73 21.06 0.88
CA GLU A 320 -7.38 20.09 1.76
C GLU A 320 -6.74 18.70 1.65
N LEU A 321 -6.26 18.34 0.47
CA LEU A 321 -5.57 17.07 0.24
C LEU A 321 -4.15 17.11 0.81
N THR A 322 -3.41 18.18 0.53
CA THR A 322 -2.02 18.36 0.96
C THR A 322 -1.88 18.57 2.47
N ASN A 323 -2.88 19.15 3.12
CA ASN A 323 -2.91 19.37 4.57
C ASN A 323 -3.55 18.21 5.35
N SER A 324 -4.08 17.19 4.67
CA SER A 324 -4.61 16.00 5.35
C SER A 324 -3.47 15.13 5.91
N ALA A 325 -3.69 14.51 7.06
CA ALA A 325 -2.70 13.61 7.66
C ALA A 325 -2.42 12.38 6.79
N ALA A 326 -3.41 11.95 6.03
CA ALA A 326 -3.32 10.89 5.03
C ALA A 326 -4.43 11.08 4.00
N ALA A 327 -4.22 10.60 2.78
CA ALA A 327 -5.23 10.58 1.74
C ALA A 327 -5.09 9.33 0.87
N VAL A 328 -6.20 8.88 0.30
CA VAL A 328 -6.22 7.76 -0.65
C VAL A 328 -6.73 8.28 -1.99
N LEU A 329 -6.01 7.97 -3.05
CA LEU A 329 -6.52 8.11 -4.41
C LEU A 329 -7.14 6.78 -4.83
N VAL A 330 -8.45 6.80 -5.14
CA VAL A 330 -9.21 5.60 -5.50
C VAL A 330 -9.55 5.67 -6.98
N SER A 331 -8.95 4.77 -7.78
CA SER A 331 -9.13 4.68 -9.23
C SER A 331 -9.78 3.35 -9.62
N GLY A 332 -10.95 3.08 -9.05
CA GLY A 332 -11.70 1.85 -9.28
C GLY A 332 -11.59 0.82 -8.14
N PRO A 333 -12.13 -0.39 -8.35
CA PRO A 333 -12.04 -1.50 -7.41
C PRO A 333 -10.59 -1.88 -7.09
N SER A 334 -10.34 -2.31 -5.86
CA SER A 334 -9.01 -2.76 -5.43
C SER A 334 -8.54 -3.94 -6.29
N ARG A 335 -7.34 -3.83 -6.85
CA ARG A 335 -6.72 -4.84 -7.70
C ARG A 335 -5.31 -5.11 -7.22
N THR A 336 -4.93 -6.37 -7.14
CA THR A 336 -3.57 -6.79 -6.87
C THR A 336 -3.14 -7.85 -7.89
N ALA A 337 -1.89 -7.82 -8.31
CA ALA A 337 -1.31 -8.77 -9.24
C ALA A 337 0.01 -9.37 -8.71
N ASP A 338 0.41 -9.01 -7.51
CA ASP A 338 1.62 -9.48 -6.84
C ASP A 338 1.46 -10.89 -6.23
N ILE A 339 0.21 -11.37 -6.22
CA ILE A 339 -0.15 -12.71 -5.76
C ILE A 339 -0.26 -13.61 -6.99
N GLU A 340 0.66 -14.55 -7.16
CA GLU A 340 0.68 -15.55 -8.23
C GLU A 340 0.67 -14.97 -9.67
N MET A 341 1.02 -13.68 -9.85
CA MET A 341 0.93 -12.96 -11.13
C MET A 341 -0.47 -12.99 -11.77
N THR A 342 -1.51 -13.26 -10.99
CA THR A 342 -2.91 -13.23 -11.43
C THR A 342 -3.60 -12.00 -10.86
N LEU A 343 -4.40 -11.33 -11.70
CA LEU A 343 -5.17 -10.19 -11.26
C LEU A 343 -6.28 -10.64 -10.31
N THR A 344 -6.16 -10.30 -9.04
CA THR A 344 -7.18 -10.58 -8.02
C THR A 344 -7.85 -9.28 -7.58
N ILE A 345 -9.17 -9.28 -7.46
CA ILE A 345 -9.99 -8.12 -7.11
C ILE A 345 -10.44 -8.24 -5.65
N GLY A 346 -10.35 -7.14 -4.88
CA GLY A 346 -10.93 -7.07 -3.53
C GLY A 346 -10.11 -7.71 -2.41
N VAL A 347 -8.80 -7.95 -2.61
CA VAL A 347 -7.95 -8.58 -1.58
C VAL A 347 -7.51 -7.59 -0.51
N HIS A 348 -7.12 -6.38 -0.90
CA HIS A 348 -6.56 -5.35 -0.01
C HIS A 348 -7.44 -4.10 0.09
N GLY A 349 -8.68 -4.18 -0.35
CA GLY A 349 -9.63 -3.08 -0.36
C GLY A 349 -10.93 -3.49 -1.04
N PRO A 350 -11.88 -2.56 -1.22
CA PRO A 350 -13.18 -2.85 -1.81
C PRO A 350 -13.07 -3.50 -3.20
N GLY A 351 -13.75 -4.64 -3.38
CA GLY A 351 -13.90 -5.28 -4.69
C GLY A 351 -14.89 -4.56 -5.60
N GLU A 352 -15.66 -3.61 -5.04
CA GLU A 352 -16.62 -2.80 -5.78
C GLU A 352 -16.51 -1.33 -5.36
N LEU A 353 -16.53 -0.46 -6.35
CA LEU A 353 -16.61 1.00 -6.15
C LEU A 353 -17.85 1.52 -6.84
N VAL A 354 -18.66 2.28 -6.12
CA VAL A 354 -19.83 3.00 -6.65
C VAL A 354 -19.68 4.49 -6.35
N VAL A 355 -19.74 5.31 -7.36
CA VAL A 355 -19.69 6.77 -7.22
C VAL A 355 -21.08 7.34 -7.45
N LEU A 356 -21.62 7.96 -6.41
CA LEU A 356 -22.86 8.74 -6.48
C LEU A 356 -22.48 10.19 -6.73
N CYS A 357 -22.77 10.69 -7.93
CA CYS A 357 -22.40 12.04 -8.35
C CYS A 357 -23.62 12.95 -8.33
N CYS A 358 -23.65 13.96 -7.45
CA CYS A 358 -24.77 14.86 -7.21
C CYS A 358 -24.34 16.34 -7.21
#